data_8aa35bdf3dec660bf27e3548e9115eef
#
_entry.id   8aa35bdf3dec660bf27e3548e9115eef
#
_cell.length_a   1.000
_cell.length_b   1.000
_cell.length_c   1.000
_cell.angle_alpha   90.00
_cell.angle_beta   90.00
_cell.angle_gamma   90.00
#
_symmetry.space_group_name_H-M   'P 1'
#
loop_
_entity.id
_entity.type
_entity.pdbx_description
1 polymer ?
#
loop_
_entity_poly.entity_id
_entity_poly.type
_entity_poly.pdbx_seq_one_letter_code
_entity_poly.pdbx_strand_id
1 'polypeptide(L)'
;SIDNELIQRDSIFGWDMYVFDPPIMPGDEFLLQFAGSQERRGFSNSGVNMTVVENGTLIFSSQIMPTFGYDPSRELSQKRTRKKYGLKEEQDPMPAYDDPEGLKNGILGDDADWVDYEMIVSTDPDQIAMTPGYLQNEWNEKGRRFFHYKMDQPIHNLFAFVSGKYAVKKEVWNGLD
;
A
#
# COMPACT_ATOMS: atom_id res chain seq x y z
N SER A 1 14.45 11.66 -18.89
CA SER A 1 13.03 11.41 -18.51
C SER A 1 12.42 10.53 -19.58
N ILE A 2 11.75 9.49 -19.20
CA ILE A 2 10.94 8.68 -20.12
C ILE A 2 9.65 9.45 -20.33
N ASP A 3 9.33 9.74 -21.58
CA ASP A 3 8.06 10.39 -21.91
C ASP A 3 6.93 9.39 -21.69
N ASN A 4 5.88 9.81 -21.00
CA ASN A 4 4.71 8.99 -20.77
C ASN A 4 3.44 9.78 -21.14
N GLU A 5 2.45 9.06 -21.63
CA GLU A 5 1.14 9.60 -21.96
C GLU A 5 0.05 8.82 -21.22
N LEU A 6 -0.80 9.53 -20.49
CA LEU A 6 -2.02 8.96 -19.91
C LEU A 6 -3.03 8.75 -21.03
N ILE A 7 -3.24 7.51 -21.43
CA ILE A 7 -4.17 7.17 -22.54
C ILE A 7 -5.60 6.91 -22.07
N GLN A 8 -5.78 6.46 -20.82
CA GLN A 8 -7.10 6.20 -20.26
C GLN A 8 -7.09 6.38 -18.74
N ARG A 9 -8.16 7.01 -18.25
CA ARG A 9 -8.46 7.09 -16.82
C ARG A 9 -9.83 6.49 -16.56
N ASP A 10 -9.89 5.50 -15.69
CA ASP A 10 -11.14 4.93 -15.18
C ASP A 10 -11.34 5.36 -13.73
N SER A 11 -12.19 6.37 -13.53
CA SER A 11 -12.48 6.90 -12.19
C SER A 11 -13.40 6.01 -11.35
N ILE A 12 -14.06 5.02 -11.95
CA ILE A 12 -14.93 4.07 -11.24
C ILE A 12 -14.09 3.00 -10.57
N PHE A 13 -13.12 2.45 -11.30
CA PHE A 13 -12.21 1.43 -10.79
C PHE A 13 -10.90 2.01 -10.27
N GLY A 14 -10.63 3.30 -10.50
CA GLY A 14 -9.42 3.96 -10.05
C GLY A 14 -8.18 3.54 -10.83
N TRP A 15 -8.31 3.27 -12.13
CA TRP A 15 -7.21 2.87 -12.99
C TRP A 15 -6.76 4.01 -13.89
N ASP A 16 -5.46 4.19 -13.97
CA ASP A 16 -4.80 5.06 -14.94
C ASP A 16 -3.89 4.18 -15.82
N MET A 17 -4.09 4.25 -17.14
CA MET A 17 -3.25 3.56 -18.11
C MET A 17 -2.31 4.54 -18.79
N TYR A 18 -1.03 4.24 -18.76
CA TYR A 18 0.02 5.04 -19.38
C TYR A 18 0.71 4.25 -20.49
N VAL A 19 1.08 4.94 -21.55
CA VAL A 19 2.02 4.44 -22.55
C VAL A 19 3.35 5.16 -22.37
N PHE A 20 4.42 4.41 -22.48
CA PHE A 20 5.78 4.92 -22.40
C PHE A 20 6.44 4.87 -23.78
N ASP A 21 7.10 5.97 -24.18
CA ASP A 21 7.88 6.04 -25.38
C ASP A 21 9.32 6.55 -25.06
N PRO A 22 10.35 5.72 -25.20
CA PRO A 22 10.31 4.28 -25.58
C PRO A 22 9.66 3.42 -24.49
N PRO A 23 9.20 2.19 -24.86
CA PRO A 23 8.65 1.24 -23.90
C PRO A 23 9.64 0.93 -22.78
N ILE A 24 9.14 0.77 -21.53
CA ILE A 24 9.95 0.30 -20.40
C ILE A 24 10.25 -1.19 -20.61
N MET A 25 11.52 -1.55 -20.53
CA MET A 25 11.99 -2.93 -20.70
C MET A 25 12.31 -3.54 -19.31
N PRO A 26 12.30 -4.88 -19.18
CA PRO A 26 12.74 -5.53 -17.95
C PRO A 26 14.15 -5.07 -17.54
N GLY A 27 14.26 -4.58 -16.30
CA GLY A 27 15.51 -4.02 -15.76
C GLY A 27 15.62 -2.49 -15.87
N ASP A 28 14.70 -1.83 -16.57
CA ASP A 28 14.64 -0.36 -16.56
C ASP A 28 14.05 0.16 -15.25
N GLU A 29 14.53 1.33 -14.84
CA GLU A 29 14.06 2.03 -13.64
C GLU A 29 13.24 3.25 -14.03
N PHE A 30 12.16 3.52 -13.29
CA PHE A 30 11.41 4.75 -13.40
C PHE A 30 11.02 5.30 -12.04
N LEU A 31 10.81 6.62 -11.96
CA LEU A 31 10.35 7.30 -10.76
C LEU A 31 8.86 7.58 -10.85
N LEU A 32 8.07 6.97 -9.97
CA LEU A 32 6.68 7.31 -9.77
C LEU A 32 6.54 8.27 -8.59
N GLN A 33 5.93 9.43 -8.83
CA GLN A 33 5.52 10.36 -7.78
C GLN A 33 4.00 10.44 -7.74
N PHE A 34 3.43 10.24 -6.57
CA PHE A 34 1.99 10.37 -6.38
C PHE A 34 1.68 11.10 -5.08
N ALA A 35 0.51 11.69 -5.01
CA ALA A 35 -0.04 12.29 -3.80
C ALA A 35 -1.51 11.92 -3.69
N GLY A 36 -1.95 11.65 -2.49
CA GLY A 36 -3.33 11.32 -2.19
C GLY A 36 -3.78 11.96 -0.89
N SER A 37 -5.07 12.16 -0.74
CA SER A 37 -5.68 12.60 0.52
C SER A 37 -6.92 11.77 0.81
N GLN A 38 -7.10 11.44 2.09
CA GLN A 38 -8.31 10.78 2.57
C GLN A 38 -8.91 11.62 3.70
N GLU A 39 -10.05 12.22 3.44
CA GLU A 39 -10.74 13.07 4.38
C GLU A 39 -12.09 12.47 4.78
N ARG A 40 -12.42 12.59 6.06
CA ARG A 40 -13.78 12.32 6.53
C ARG A 40 -14.68 13.50 6.17
N ARG A 41 -15.74 13.23 5.41
CA ARG A 41 -16.75 14.24 5.09
C ARG A 41 -18.08 13.85 5.73
N GLY A 42 -18.50 14.62 6.74
CA GLY A 42 -19.82 14.57 7.33
C GLY A 42 -20.16 13.27 8.08
N PHE A 43 -21.45 13.12 8.41
CA PHE A 43 -22.01 11.90 8.96
C PHE A 43 -22.41 10.96 7.82
N SER A 44 -21.89 9.75 7.82
CA SER A 44 -22.32 8.67 6.92
C SER A 44 -22.77 7.48 7.73
N ASN A 45 -23.98 6.97 7.47
CA ASN A 45 -24.49 5.75 8.08
C ASN A 45 -23.99 4.48 7.40
N SER A 46 -23.26 4.61 6.29
CA SER A 46 -22.70 3.49 5.54
C SER A 46 -21.17 3.58 5.52
N GLY A 47 -20.51 2.51 5.96
CA GLY A 47 -19.07 2.36 5.83
C GLY A 47 -18.26 3.33 6.69
N VAL A 48 -18.30 3.15 8.01
CA VAL A 48 -17.42 3.90 8.91
C VAL A 48 -15.97 3.48 8.61
N ASN A 49 -15.20 4.39 8.01
CA ASN A 49 -13.76 4.20 7.93
C ASN A 49 -13.17 4.37 9.35
N MET A 50 -12.78 3.25 9.95
CA MET A 50 -12.19 3.21 11.29
C MET A 50 -10.65 3.29 11.26
N THR A 51 -10.05 3.48 10.09
CA THR A 51 -8.58 3.51 9.95
C THR A 51 -7.99 4.83 10.43
N VAL A 52 -8.74 5.92 10.35
CA VAL A 52 -8.33 7.25 10.85
C VAL A 52 -9.36 7.73 11.86
N VAL A 53 -8.98 7.83 13.12
CA VAL A 53 -9.81 8.32 14.21
C VAL A 53 -9.05 9.37 15.02
N GLU A 54 -9.75 10.15 15.85
CA GLU A 54 -9.15 11.24 16.64
C GLU A 54 -7.96 10.78 17.51
N ASN A 55 -8.06 9.57 18.05
CA ASN A 55 -7.05 9.02 18.97
C ASN A 55 -5.95 8.20 18.27
N GLY A 56 -6.02 8.02 16.95
CA GLY A 56 -5.03 7.23 16.25
C GLY A 56 -5.41 6.88 14.82
N THR A 57 -4.47 6.25 14.18
CA THR A 57 -4.57 5.82 12.77
C THR A 57 -3.95 4.44 12.62
N LEU A 58 -4.56 3.59 11.81
CA LEU A 58 -3.96 2.36 11.29
C LEU A 58 -4.29 2.26 9.82
N ILE A 59 -3.28 2.39 8.95
CA ILE A 59 -3.41 2.32 7.50
C ILE A 59 -2.38 1.33 6.96
N PHE A 60 -2.82 0.39 6.15
CA PHE A 60 -1.93 -0.51 5.43
C PHE A 60 -1.49 0.11 4.09
N SER A 61 -0.28 -0.24 3.63
CA SER A 61 0.25 0.20 2.34
C SER A 61 -0.72 -0.04 1.19
N SER A 62 -1.38 -1.19 1.15
CA SER A 62 -2.37 -1.55 0.13
C SER A 62 -3.60 -0.63 0.06
N GLN A 63 -3.83 0.20 1.08
CA GLN A 63 -4.96 1.15 1.10
C GLN A 63 -4.59 2.52 0.51
N ILE A 64 -3.31 2.84 0.37
CA ILE A 64 -2.84 4.17 -0.03
C ILE A 64 -1.81 4.16 -1.14
N MET A 65 -1.07 3.05 -1.32
CA MET A 65 -0.07 2.92 -2.37
C MET A 65 -0.75 2.52 -3.68
N PRO A 66 -0.29 3.07 -4.82
CA PRO A 66 -0.71 2.55 -6.11
C PRO A 66 -0.15 1.14 -6.31
N THR A 67 -0.93 0.28 -6.94
CA THR A 67 -0.50 -1.04 -7.41
C THR A 67 -0.28 -1.01 -8.91
N PHE A 68 0.62 -1.84 -9.40
CA PHE A 68 0.92 -1.95 -10.83
C PHE A 68 0.31 -3.21 -11.41
N GLY A 69 -0.07 -3.12 -12.69
CA GLY A 69 -0.58 -4.25 -13.42
C GLY A 69 -2.06 -4.53 -13.17
N TYR A 70 -2.46 -5.72 -13.57
CA TYR A 70 -3.85 -6.16 -13.52
C TYR A 70 -4.17 -6.80 -12.16
N ASP A 71 -5.26 -6.34 -11.53
CA ASP A 71 -5.73 -6.89 -10.25
C ASP A 71 -6.94 -7.83 -10.48
N PRO A 72 -6.74 -9.15 -10.46
CA PRO A 72 -7.81 -10.11 -10.69
C PRO A 72 -8.88 -10.10 -9.57
N SER A 73 -8.57 -9.57 -8.39
CA SER A 73 -9.54 -9.47 -7.29
C SER A 73 -10.67 -8.50 -7.58
N ARG A 74 -10.47 -7.59 -8.52
CA ARG A 74 -11.46 -6.61 -8.98
C ARG A 74 -12.34 -7.10 -10.12
N GLU A 75 -12.10 -8.30 -10.62
CA GLU A 75 -12.96 -8.90 -11.63
C GLU A 75 -14.36 -9.23 -11.11
N LEU A 76 -15.29 -9.32 -12.05
CA LEU A 76 -16.62 -9.84 -11.77
C LEU A 76 -16.52 -11.29 -11.27
N SER A 77 -16.86 -11.53 -10.02
CA SER A 77 -16.77 -12.85 -9.38
C SER A 77 -18.04 -13.69 -9.55
N GLN A 78 -19.20 -13.04 -9.76
CA GLN A 78 -20.47 -13.75 -9.86
C GLN A 78 -20.64 -14.42 -11.22
N LYS A 79 -20.78 -15.75 -11.25
CA LYS A 79 -20.97 -16.59 -12.43
C LYS A 79 -22.04 -16.04 -13.41
N ARG A 80 -23.22 -15.65 -12.90
CA ARG A 80 -24.31 -15.09 -13.73
C ARG A 80 -23.90 -13.77 -14.39
N THR A 81 -23.17 -12.93 -13.69
CA THR A 81 -22.72 -11.63 -14.21
C THR A 81 -21.63 -11.84 -15.24
N ARG A 82 -20.66 -12.72 -15.00
CA ARG A 82 -19.62 -13.10 -15.95
C ARG A 82 -20.23 -13.61 -17.26
N LYS A 83 -21.19 -14.53 -17.18
CA LYS A 83 -21.91 -15.05 -18.34
C LYS A 83 -22.63 -13.94 -19.14
N LYS A 84 -23.27 -12.98 -18.45
CA LYS A 84 -23.95 -11.85 -19.10
C LYS A 84 -22.99 -11.03 -19.97
N TYR A 85 -21.73 -10.91 -19.58
CA TYR A 85 -20.71 -10.16 -20.30
C TYR A 85 -19.81 -11.04 -21.20
N GLY A 86 -20.16 -12.29 -21.42
CA GLY A 86 -19.42 -13.21 -22.29
C GLY A 86 -18.08 -13.65 -21.73
N LEU A 87 -17.87 -13.49 -20.43
CA LEU A 87 -16.67 -13.95 -19.74
C LEU A 87 -16.78 -15.43 -19.39
N LYS A 88 -15.65 -16.10 -19.16
CA LYS A 88 -15.60 -17.46 -18.60
C LYS A 88 -16.44 -17.49 -17.32
N GLU A 89 -17.30 -18.49 -17.17
CA GLU A 89 -18.27 -18.55 -16.05
C GLU A 89 -17.60 -18.63 -14.69
N GLU A 90 -16.49 -19.32 -14.61
CA GLU A 90 -15.71 -19.49 -13.37
C GLU A 90 -14.35 -18.82 -13.52
N GLN A 91 -13.84 -18.24 -12.44
CA GLN A 91 -12.44 -17.86 -12.35
C GLN A 91 -11.58 -19.12 -12.34
N ASP A 92 -10.33 -18.99 -12.72
CA ASP A 92 -9.43 -20.12 -12.66
C ASP A 92 -9.33 -20.63 -11.21
N PRO A 93 -9.39 -21.96 -11.01
CA PRO A 93 -9.29 -22.52 -9.68
C PRO A 93 -7.91 -22.19 -9.07
N MET A 94 -7.87 -22.17 -7.74
CA MET A 94 -6.58 -22.10 -7.04
C MET A 94 -5.67 -23.22 -7.58
N PRO A 95 -4.40 -22.93 -7.86
CA PRO A 95 -3.44 -23.96 -8.28
C PRO A 95 -3.39 -25.13 -7.30
N ALA A 96 -3.09 -26.33 -7.78
CA ALA A 96 -2.89 -27.47 -6.93
C ALA A 96 -1.71 -27.22 -5.96
N TYR A 97 -1.78 -27.83 -4.77
CA TYR A 97 -0.78 -27.62 -3.72
C TYR A 97 0.65 -28.06 -4.11
N ASP A 98 0.77 -28.86 -5.13
CA ASP A 98 2.02 -29.41 -5.70
C ASP A 98 2.35 -28.83 -7.10
N ASP A 99 1.59 -27.84 -7.55
CA ASP A 99 1.88 -27.14 -8.80
C ASP A 99 3.11 -26.22 -8.63
N PRO A 100 4.24 -26.50 -9.34
CA PRO A 100 5.46 -25.69 -9.20
C PRO A 100 5.30 -24.22 -9.61
N GLU A 101 4.39 -23.92 -10.55
CA GLU A 101 4.11 -22.54 -10.95
C GLU A 101 3.20 -21.86 -9.91
N GLY A 102 2.20 -22.58 -9.40
CA GLY A 102 1.35 -22.09 -8.33
C GLY A 102 2.11 -21.80 -7.03
N LEU A 103 3.15 -22.57 -6.72
CA LEU A 103 3.99 -22.34 -5.54
C LEU A 103 4.86 -21.08 -5.62
N LYS A 104 5.04 -20.50 -6.81
CA LYS A 104 5.74 -19.21 -6.97
C LYS A 104 4.86 -18.02 -6.57
N ASN A 105 3.56 -18.21 -6.57
CA ASN A 105 2.63 -17.14 -6.21
C ASN A 105 2.57 -16.98 -4.70
N GLY A 106 3.05 -15.86 -4.20
CA GLY A 106 2.96 -15.51 -2.79
C GLY A 106 1.53 -15.16 -2.37
N ILE A 107 1.21 -15.36 -1.09
CA ILE A 107 -0.08 -14.95 -0.50
C ILE A 107 -0.34 -13.44 -0.63
N LEU A 108 0.70 -12.65 -0.85
CA LEU A 108 0.64 -11.20 -0.97
C LEU A 108 0.39 -10.74 -2.42
N GLY A 109 0.28 -11.69 -3.38
CA GLY A 109 0.09 -11.40 -4.80
C GLY A 109 1.39 -11.08 -5.54
N ASP A 110 1.24 -10.61 -6.77
CA ASP A 110 2.35 -10.34 -7.69
C ASP A 110 3.21 -9.13 -7.26
N ASP A 111 2.68 -8.27 -6.40
CA ASP A 111 3.36 -7.09 -5.83
C ASP A 111 4.17 -7.41 -4.57
N ALA A 112 4.33 -8.67 -4.21
CA ALA A 112 5.05 -9.12 -3.01
C ALA A 112 6.58 -9.04 -3.13
N ASP A 113 7.08 -8.01 -3.77
CA ASP A 113 8.50 -7.77 -3.95
C ASP A 113 9.17 -7.26 -2.67
N TRP A 114 10.50 -7.44 -2.65
CA TRP A 114 11.36 -6.82 -1.65
C TRP A 114 11.62 -5.38 -2.04
N VAL A 115 11.38 -4.47 -1.09
CA VAL A 115 11.56 -3.02 -1.31
C VAL A 115 12.50 -2.41 -0.28
N ASP A 116 13.33 -1.49 -0.72
CA ASP A 116 14.09 -0.62 0.16
C ASP A 116 13.13 0.43 0.74
N TYR A 117 13.08 0.52 2.06
CA TYR A 117 12.07 1.31 2.74
C TYR A 117 12.66 2.42 3.59
N GLU A 118 12.24 3.64 3.30
CA GLU A 118 12.54 4.82 4.10
C GLU A 118 11.31 5.75 4.11
N MET A 119 10.89 6.23 5.28
CA MET A 119 9.65 6.99 5.42
C MET A 119 9.75 8.09 6.47
N ILE A 120 9.18 9.24 6.14
CA ILE A 120 8.88 10.28 7.12
C ILE A 120 7.37 10.31 7.35
N VAL A 121 6.96 10.04 8.58
CA VAL A 121 5.55 10.11 9.00
C VAL A 121 5.36 11.25 9.99
N SER A 122 4.20 11.89 9.96
CA SER A 122 3.87 12.91 10.94
C SER A 122 2.47 12.71 11.51
N THR A 123 2.30 13.08 12.76
CA THR A 123 1.03 12.99 13.48
C THR A 123 0.80 14.22 14.37
N ASP A 124 -0.26 14.23 15.14
CA ASP A 124 -0.51 15.26 16.14
C ASP A 124 0.60 15.27 17.20
N PRO A 125 0.88 16.42 17.83
CA PRO A 125 2.04 16.57 18.72
C PRO A 125 1.98 15.68 19.97
N ASP A 126 0.78 15.25 20.39
CA ASP A 126 0.56 14.37 21.54
C ASP A 126 0.49 12.87 21.17
N GLN A 127 0.73 12.53 19.90
CA GLN A 127 0.76 11.16 19.41
C GLN A 127 2.17 10.73 19.01
N ILE A 128 2.35 9.42 18.94
CA ILE A 128 3.53 8.79 18.36
C ILE A 128 3.09 8.12 17.06
N ALA A 129 3.82 8.37 15.97
CA ALA A 129 3.63 7.66 14.71
C ALA A 129 4.73 6.63 14.52
N MET A 130 4.35 5.47 14.01
CA MET A 130 5.26 4.34 13.76
C MET A 130 5.01 3.75 12.38
N THR A 131 6.09 3.28 11.77
CA THR A 131 6.11 2.52 10.52
C THR A 131 7.33 1.58 10.59
N PRO A 132 7.51 0.59 9.72
CA PRO A 132 8.71 -0.23 9.73
C PRO A 132 10.01 0.57 9.69
N GLY A 133 11.03 0.02 10.32
CA GLY A 133 12.38 0.59 10.34
C GLY A 133 12.83 1.08 11.70
N TYR A 134 14.10 1.43 11.74
CA TYR A 134 14.73 2.04 12.90
C TYR A 134 14.48 3.55 12.89
N LEU A 135 14.10 4.12 14.02
CA LEU A 135 13.93 5.56 14.16
C LEU A 135 15.29 6.25 13.99
N GLN A 136 15.40 7.05 12.93
CA GLN A 136 16.58 7.83 12.62
C GLN A 136 16.55 9.22 13.27
N ASN A 137 15.38 9.85 13.25
CA ASN A 137 15.19 11.19 13.76
C ASN A 137 13.72 11.44 14.15
N GLU A 138 13.55 12.36 15.09
CA GLU A 138 12.24 12.86 15.56
C GLU A 138 12.34 14.38 15.75
N TRP A 139 11.31 15.12 15.27
CA TRP A 139 11.25 16.58 15.45
C TRP A 139 9.82 17.11 15.46
N ASN A 140 9.67 18.35 15.93
CA ASN A 140 8.40 19.07 15.86
C ASN A 140 8.50 20.22 14.86
N GLU A 141 7.52 20.35 13.99
CA GLU A 141 7.43 21.43 13.02
C GLU A 141 5.97 21.76 12.71
N LYS A 142 5.64 23.05 12.64
CA LYS A 142 4.30 23.56 12.28
C LYS A 142 3.14 22.89 13.04
N GLY A 143 3.36 22.60 14.33
CA GLY A 143 2.33 21.98 15.19
C GLY A 143 2.13 20.48 14.98
N ARG A 144 3.01 19.82 14.26
CA ARG A 144 3.02 18.36 14.05
C ARG A 144 4.31 17.76 14.59
N ARG A 145 4.24 16.49 14.96
CA ARG A 145 5.39 15.68 15.38
C ARG A 145 5.75 14.72 14.25
N PHE A 146 7.02 14.75 13.84
CA PHE A 146 7.58 14.00 12.72
C PHE A 146 8.51 12.91 13.21
N PHE A 147 8.51 11.80 12.49
CA PHE A 147 9.36 10.62 12.75
C PHE A 147 9.94 10.15 11.42
N HIS A 148 11.25 9.99 11.37
CA HIS A 148 11.96 9.44 10.22
C HIS A 148 12.40 8.01 10.54
N TYR A 149 11.88 7.06 9.77
CA TYR A 149 12.22 5.64 9.88
C TYR A 149 12.93 5.17 8.63
N LYS A 150 13.89 4.26 8.81
CA LYS A 150 14.63 3.62 7.73
C LYS A 150 14.92 2.17 8.07
N MET A 151 14.68 1.27 7.12
CA MET A 151 15.10 -0.11 7.22
C MET A 151 16.58 -0.26 6.82
N ASP A 152 17.27 -1.19 7.43
CA ASP A 152 18.65 -1.58 7.12
C ASP A 152 18.73 -2.76 6.13
N GLN A 153 17.60 -3.42 5.88
CA GLN A 153 17.41 -4.49 4.92
C GLN A 153 16.08 -4.29 4.17
N PRO A 154 15.97 -4.78 2.93
CA PRO A 154 14.70 -4.79 2.21
C PRO A 154 13.61 -5.51 3.00
N ILE A 155 12.38 -5.04 2.88
CA ILE A 155 11.17 -5.63 3.47
C ILE A 155 10.17 -5.98 2.39
N HIS A 156 9.21 -6.82 2.70
CA HIS A 156 8.08 -7.04 1.80
C HIS A 156 7.26 -5.77 1.61
N ASN A 157 6.73 -5.58 0.40
CA ASN A 157 5.86 -4.46 0.05
C ASN A 157 4.47 -4.58 0.73
N LEU A 158 4.49 -4.93 2.01
CA LEU A 158 3.33 -4.97 2.89
C LEU A 158 3.71 -4.36 4.25
N PHE A 159 3.33 -3.13 4.47
CA PHE A 159 3.64 -2.40 5.69
C PHE A 159 2.46 -1.55 6.15
N ALA A 160 2.51 -1.11 7.39
CA ALA A 160 1.47 -0.31 8.00
C ALA A 160 2.02 1.01 8.57
N PHE A 161 1.16 1.99 8.60
CA PHE A 161 1.36 3.25 9.31
C PHE A 161 0.43 3.26 10.50
N VAL A 162 0.99 3.52 11.67
CA VAL A 162 0.23 3.54 12.92
C VAL A 162 0.53 4.84 13.64
N SER A 163 -0.49 5.50 14.16
CA SER A 163 -0.31 6.60 15.13
C SER A 163 -1.28 6.47 16.29
N GLY A 164 -0.90 7.04 17.41
CA GLY A 164 -1.78 7.03 18.59
C GLY A 164 -1.13 7.65 19.80
N LYS A 165 -1.94 7.82 20.84
CA LYS A 165 -1.49 8.31 22.17
C LYS A 165 -0.93 7.13 22.97
N TYR A 166 0.25 6.66 22.60
CA TYR A 166 0.88 5.50 23.22
C TYR A 166 1.61 5.86 24.51
N ALA A 167 1.46 5.01 25.51
CA ALA A 167 2.38 4.96 26.64
C ALA A 167 3.58 4.07 26.25
N VAL A 168 4.78 4.60 26.36
CA VAL A 168 6.01 3.90 25.97
C VAL A 168 6.71 3.36 27.21
N LYS A 169 7.01 2.05 27.24
CA LYS A 169 7.91 1.42 28.18
C LYS A 169 9.10 0.85 27.40
N LYS A 170 10.31 1.21 27.83
CA LYS A 170 11.54 0.69 27.23
C LYS A 170 12.26 -0.20 28.24
N GLU A 171 12.73 -1.33 27.79
CA GLU A 171 13.57 -2.24 28.56
C GLU A 171 14.68 -2.74 27.66
N VAL A 172 15.90 -2.81 28.18
CA VAL A 172 17.03 -3.38 27.46
C VAL A 172 17.17 -4.85 27.87
N TRP A 173 17.13 -5.75 26.91
CA TRP A 173 17.36 -7.17 27.12
C TRP A 173 18.48 -7.68 26.22
N ASN A 174 19.55 -8.20 26.81
CA ASN A 174 20.73 -8.65 26.08
C ASN A 174 21.32 -7.62 25.09
N GLY A 175 21.24 -6.33 25.41
CA GLY A 175 21.74 -5.25 24.55
C GLY A 175 20.80 -4.89 23.38
N LEU A 176 19.58 -5.41 23.37
CA LEU A 176 18.51 -5.03 22.45
C LEU A 176 17.51 -4.14 23.20
N ASP A 177 17.13 -3.01 22.59
CA ASP A 177 16.10 -2.08 23.07
C ASP A 177 14.69 -2.60 22.76
#